data_a4a76216548f216e2c3cfd9d2b61c979
#
_entry.id   a4a76216548f216e2c3cfd9d2b61c979
#
_cell.length_a   1.000
_cell.length_b   1.000
_cell.length_c   1.000
_cell.angle_alpha   90.00
_cell.angle_beta   90.00
_cell.angle_gamma   90.00
#
_symmetry.space_group_name_H-M   'P 1'
#
loop_
_entity.id
_entity.type
_entity.pdbx_description
1 polymer ?
#
loop_
_entity_poly.entity_id
_entity_poly.type
_entity_poly.pdbx_seq_one_letter_code
_entity_poly.pdbx_strand_id
1 'polypeptide(L)'
;VMEALSLFEREKVRGIIMDLRNNPGGLYDQAQKVADAFIESGVLVSMVGAGGSQQKAEHATRNGDTKVPLAVLVNQYSASASEIVAGAVKNLDRGIVIGETTFGKGSVQMLFDIKAPTPGRGTGPVAGNDDERLGLKLTTAQYLTPGDLSIQGVGVTPDIEMIPLRVQKRDTETTISLQ
;
A
#
# COMPACT_ATOMS: atom_id res chain seq x y z
N VAL A 1 6.04 5.98 -12.55
CA VAL A 1 6.68 6.84 -11.54
C VAL A 1 8.04 7.31 -12.05
N MET A 2 8.97 6.43 -12.42
CA MET A 2 10.34 6.80 -12.84
C MET A 2 10.38 7.82 -13.99
N GLU A 3 9.57 7.60 -15.04
CA GLU A 3 9.45 8.57 -16.15
C GLU A 3 8.97 9.94 -15.69
N ALA A 4 7.99 9.98 -14.79
CA ALA A 4 7.49 11.24 -14.22
C ALA A 4 8.58 11.94 -13.40
N LEU A 5 9.34 11.21 -12.57
CA LEU A 5 10.45 11.80 -11.81
C LEU A 5 11.52 12.38 -12.72
N SER A 6 11.90 11.68 -13.80
CA SER A 6 12.85 12.19 -14.78
C SER A 6 12.34 13.45 -15.50
N LEU A 7 11.04 13.54 -15.73
CA LEU A 7 10.42 14.75 -16.28
C LEU A 7 10.48 15.90 -15.25
N PHE A 8 10.07 15.62 -14.00
CA PHE A 8 10.05 16.61 -12.93
C PHE A 8 11.45 17.21 -12.64
N GLU A 9 12.47 16.37 -12.73
CA GLU A 9 13.86 16.82 -12.58
C GLU A 9 14.27 17.78 -13.71
N ARG A 10 13.94 17.45 -14.96
CA ARG A 10 14.20 18.33 -16.11
C ARG A 10 13.47 19.66 -16.01
N GLU A 11 12.19 19.60 -15.58
CA GLU A 11 11.34 20.78 -15.40
C GLU A 11 11.66 21.56 -14.11
N LYS A 12 12.56 21.05 -13.27
CA LYS A 12 12.96 21.66 -12.00
C LYS A 12 11.76 22.02 -11.11
N VAL A 13 10.82 21.07 -10.97
CA VAL A 13 9.64 21.28 -10.15
C VAL A 13 10.02 21.59 -8.70
N ARG A 14 9.21 22.40 -8.03
CA ARG A 14 9.47 22.85 -6.65
C ARG A 14 8.88 21.95 -5.59
N GLY A 15 8.02 21.02 -5.98
CA GLY A 15 7.34 20.06 -5.10
C GLY A 15 6.63 19.00 -5.91
N ILE A 16 6.39 17.85 -5.29
CA ILE A 16 5.67 16.71 -5.87
C ILE A 16 4.47 16.42 -4.98
N ILE A 17 3.32 16.23 -5.59
CA ILE A 17 2.11 15.73 -4.94
C ILE A 17 1.85 14.33 -5.49
N MET A 18 1.84 13.33 -4.60
CA MET A 18 1.46 11.95 -4.91
C MET A 18 0.05 11.72 -4.40
N ASP A 19 -0.91 11.54 -5.30
CA ASP A 19 -2.30 11.29 -4.93
C ASP A 19 -2.57 9.78 -4.85
N LEU A 20 -2.71 9.27 -3.63
CA LEU A 20 -3.07 7.88 -3.33
C LEU A 20 -4.52 7.74 -2.83
N ARG A 21 -5.31 8.80 -2.90
CA ARG A 21 -6.73 8.73 -2.52
C ARG A 21 -7.47 7.77 -3.44
N ASN A 22 -8.35 6.95 -2.87
CA ASN A 22 -9.10 5.90 -3.57
C ASN A 22 -8.22 4.85 -4.27
N ASN A 23 -6.95 4.72 -3.88
CA ASN A 23 -6.05 3.71 -4.41
C ASN A 23 -6.03 2.49 -3.48
N PRO A 24 -6.64 1.35 -3.88
CA PRO A 24 -6.71 0.14 -3.04
C PRO A 24 -5.38 -0.60 -2.93
N GLY A 25 -4.32 -0.07 -3.52
CA GLY A 25 -3.00 -0.67 -3.58
C GLY A 25 -2.75 -1.44 -4.88
N GLY A 26 -1.90 -2.44 -4.80
CA GLY A 26 -1.46 -3.23 -5.95
C GLY A 26 -0.39 -4.24 -5.55
N LEU A 27 0.57 -4.45 -6.43
CA LEU A 27 1.64 -5.42 -6.20
C LEU A 27 2.64 -4.91 -5.16
N TYR A 28 3.04 -5.78 -4.25
CA TYR A 28 4.02 -5.49 -3.20
C TYR A 28 5.36 -4.97 -3.76
N ASP A 29 5.91 -5.66 -4.77
CA ASP A 29 7.17 -5.25 -5.39
C ASP A 29 7.10 -3.86 -6.04
N GLN A 30 5.91 -3.45 -6.48
CA GLN A 30 5.73 -2.12 -7.05
C GLN A 30 5.66 -1.06 -5.94
N ALA A 31 5.04 -1.36 -4.80
CA ALA A 31 5.05 -0.46 -3.65
C ALA A 31 6.48 -0.19 -3.17
N GLN A 32 7.30 -1.24 -3.07
CA GLN A 32 8.73 -1.12 -2.75
C GLN A 32 9.46 -0.18 -3.71
N LYS A 33 9.33 -0.43 -5.02
CA LYS A 33 9.99 0.39 -6.05
C LYS A 33 9.52 1.85 -6.02
N VAL A 34 8.23 2.08 -5.73
CA VAL A 34 7.71 3.43 -5.60
C VAL A 34 8.27 4.11 -4.35
N ALA A 35 8.29 3.44 -3.21
CA ALA A 35 8.88 3.99 -1.98
C ALA A 35 10.38 4.24 -2.15
N ASP A 36 11.12 3.28 -2.71
CA ASP A 36 12.56 3.37 -2.98
C ASP A 36 12.92 4.53 -3.92
N ALA A 37 12.03 4.89 -4.85
CA ALA A 37 12.23 6.03 -5.74
C ALA A 37 12.23 7.40 -5.04
N PHE A 38 11.80 7.46 -3.78
CA PHE A 38 11.74 8.69 -2.99
C PHE A 38 12.60 8.67 -1.74
N ILE A 39 12.97 7.48 -1.24
CA ILE A 39 13.60 7.28 0.06
C ILE A 39 15.04 6.82 -0.13
N GLU A 40 15.97 7.56 0.45
CA GLU A 40 17.40 7.33 0.29
C GLU A 40 17.92 6.17 1.16
N SER A 41 17.36 5.99 2.35
CA SER A 41 17.86 5.00 3.32
C SER A 41 16.80 4.57 4.32
N GLY A 42 17.00 3.42 4.92
CA GLY A 42 16.13 2.84 5.94
C GLY A 42 15.35 1.63 5.45
N VAL A 43 14.60 1.02 6.36
CA VAL A 43 13.67 -0.07 6.05
C VAL A 43 12.40 0.53 5.48
N LEU A 44 12.01 0.16 4.28
CA LEU A 44 10.80 0.64 3.61
C LEU A 44 9.54 -0.07 4.14
N VAL A 45 9.67 -1.36 4.32
CA VAL A 45 8.61 -2.25 4.81
C VAL A 45 9.23 -3.53 5.35
N SER A 46 8.64 -4.09 6.40
CA SER A 46 8.97 -5.44 6.84
C SER A 46 7.74 -6.35 6.83
N MET A 47 7.99 -7.67 6.79
CA MET A 47 6.94 -8.68 6.90
C MET A 47 7.17 -9.53 8.13
N VAL A 48 6.10 -9.77 8.89
CA VAL A 48 6.09 -10.63 10.05
C VAL A 48 5.10 -11.76 9.82
N GLY A 49 5.59 -13.00 9.92
CA GLY A 49 4.79 -14.20 9.78
C GLY A 49 4.05 -14.60 11.04
N ALA A 50 3.31 -15.69 10.94
CA ALA A 50 2.65 -16.31 12.09
C ALA A 50 3.66 -16.61 13.20
N GLY A 51 3.30 -16.29 14.45
CA GLY A 51 4.19 -16.46 15.60
C GLY A 51 5.21 -15.34 15.81
N GLY A 52 5.12 -14.22 15.07
CA GLY A 52 5.96 -13.04 15.29
C GLY A 52 7.37 -13.15 14.70
N SER A 53 7.67 -14.17 13.90
CA SER A 53 8.96 -14.29 13.22
C SER A 53 9.06 -13.26 12.10
N GLN A 54 10.06 -12.37 12.16
CA GLN A 54 10.36 -11.46 11.06
C GLN A 54 10.84 -12.28 9.86
N GLN A 55 10.10 -12.23 8.76
CA GLN A 55 10.42 -13.03 7.58
C GLN A 55 11.30 -12.27 6.59
N LYS A 56 11.08 -10.98 6.42
CA LYS A 56 11.78 -10.17 5.43
C LYS A 56 11.66 -8.67 5.73
N ALA A 57 12.77 -7.96 5.58
CA ALA A 57 12.79 -6.50 5.60
C ALA A 57 13.36 -6.00 4.26
N GLU A 58 12.68 -5.03 3.67
CA GLU A 58 13.11 -4.39 2.43
C GLU A 58 13.68 -3.02 2.73
N HIS A 59 14.87 -2.79 2.23
CA HIS A 59 15.61 -1.56 2.46
C HIS A 59 15.63 -0.67 1.23
N ALA A 60 15.74 0.63 1.44
CA ALA A 60 16.01 1.59 0.38
C ALA A 60 17.37 1.31 -0.26
N THR A 61 17.44 1.42 -1.59
CA THR A 61 18.64 1.11 -2.38
C THR A 61 19.39 2.33 -2.88
N ARG A 62 19.00 3.54 -2.46
CA ARG A 62 19.51 4.84 -2.92
C ARG A 62 19.20 5.15 -4.40
N ASN A 63 18.22 4.47 -5.00
CA ASN A 63 17.79 4.77 -6.37
C ASN A 63 16.86 5.99 -6.46
N GLY A 64 16.51 6.59 -5.32
CA GLY A 64 15.58 7.69 -5.24
C GLY A 64 16.25 8.93 -4.65
N ASP A 65 16.98 9.66 -5.46
CA ASP A 65 17.77 10.78 -4.98
C ASP A 65 17.06 12.15 -5.12
N THR A 66 15.75 12.12 -5.38
CA THR A 66 15.01 13.38 -5.46
C THR A 66 14.80 13.96 -4.06
N LYS A 67 15.40 15.12 -3.81
CA LYS A 67 15.21 15.91 -2.58
C LYS A 67 14.05 16.91 -2.68
N VAL A 68 13.31 16.85 -3.77
CA VAL A 68 12.15 17.72 -3.98
C VAL A 68 11.11 17.45 -2.88
N PRO A 69 10.53 18.48 -2.25
CA PRO A 69 9.47 18.33 -1.26
C PRO A 69 8.35 17.43 -1.78
N LEU A 70 7.90 16.48 -0.94
CA LEU A 70 6.88 15.50 -1.27
C LEU A 70 5.70 15.62 -0.33
N ALA A 71 4.49 15.71 -0.90
CA ALA A 71 3.24 15.54 -0.18
C ALA A 71 2.49 14.32 -0.73
N VAL A 72 1.98 13.48 0.15
CA VAL A 72 1.19 12.29 -0.20
C VAL A 72 -0.24 12.50 0.27
N LEU A 73 -1.20 12.47 -0.66
CA LEU A 73 -2.62 12.58 -0.34
C LEU A 73 -3.21 11.19 -0.13
N VAL A 74 -3.90 11.00 0.98
CA VAL A 74 -4.52 9.71 1.36
C VAL A 74 -5.97 9.90 1.82
N ASN A 75 -6.75 8.84 1.77
CA ASN A 75 -8.08 8.77 2.39
C ASN A 75 -8.39 7.34 2.87
N GLN A 76 -9.57 7.16 3.46
CA GLN A 76 -10.05 5.88 3.99
C GLN A 76 -10.08 4.72 2.97
N TYR A 77 -9.96 5.00 1.66
CA TYR A 77 -9.89 4.00 0.59
C TYR A 77 -8.47 3.75 0.09
N SER A 78 -7.48 4.46 0.62
CA SER A 78 -6.06 4.15 0.39
C SER A 78 -5.70 2.89 1.17
N ALA A 79 -5.30 1.81 0.50
CA ALA A 79 -5.13 0.51 1.15
C ALA A 79 -3.88 -0.26 0.69
N SER A 80 -3.40 -1.20 1.53
CA SER A 80 -2.38 -2.20 1.15
C SER A 80 -1.07 -1.55 0.64
N ALA A 81 -0.70 -1.75 -0.64
CA ALA A 81 0.49 -1.17 -1.25
C ALA A 81 0.56 0.36 -1.12
N SER A 82 -0.58 1.06 -1.18
CA SER A 82 -0.63 2.50 -0.96
C SER A 82 -0.26 2.87 0.48
N GLU A 83 -0.64 2.04 1.45
CA GLU A 83 -0.29 2.24 2.86
C GLU A 83 1.19 1.97 3.14
N ILE A 84 1.79 1.01 2.41
CA ILE A 84 3.24 0.78 2.47
C ILE A 84 3.98 2.05 2.03
N VAL A 85 3.60 2.64 0.88
CA VAL A 85 4.23 3.86 0.37
C VAL A 85 4.02 5.05 1.31
N ALA A 86 2.77 5.30 1.73
CA ALA A 86 2.44 6.40 2.64
C ALA A 86 3.14 6.25 3.99
N GLY A 87 3.14 5.05 4.57
CA GLY A 87 3.81 4.75 5.83
C GLY A 87 5.33 4.89 5.75
N ALA A 88 5.94 4.45 4.64
CA ALA A 88 7.38 4.62 4.42
C ALA A 88 7.76 6.10 4.31
N VAL A 89 7.00 6.89 3.52
CA VAL A 89 7.23 8.33 3.37
C VAL A 89 7.11 9.06 4.70
N LYS A 90 6.07 8.77 5.48
CA LYS A 90 5.82 9.36 6.79
C LYS A 90 6.90 8.98 7.80
N ASN A 91 7.09 7.68 8.02
CA ASN A 91 7.88 7.19 9.15
C ASN A 91 9.40 7.32 8.94
N LEU A 92 9.84 7.62 7.71
CA LEU A 92 11.22 7.97 7.38
C LEU A 92 11.41 9.48 7.13
N ASP A 93 10.45 10.30 7.52
CA ASP A 93 10.49 11.77 7.42
C ASP A 93 10.80 12.27 5.98
N ARG A 94 10.42 11.48 4.95
CA ARG A 94 10.69 11.84 3.56
C ARG A 94 9.73 12.89 3.02
N GLY A 95 8.54 12.96 3.53
CA GLY A 95 7.49 13.87 3.08
C GLY A 95 6.35 13.97 4.06
N ILE A 96 5.32 14.69 3.70
CA ILE A 96 4.13 14.93 4.53
C ILE A 96 2.97 14.11 3.98
N VAL A 97 2.29 13.37 4.84
CA VAL A 97 1.05 12.65 4.51
C VAL A 97 -0.15 13.49 4.94
N ILE A 98 -1.07 13.73 4.01
CA ILE A 98 -2.21 14.65 4.19
C ILE A 98 -3.51 13.93 3.82
N GLY A 99 -4.56 14.07 4.61
CA GLY A 99 -5.89 13.55 4.32
C GLY A 99 -6.57 12.86 5.48
N GLU A 100 -7.18 11.70 5.24
CA GLU A 100 -7.84 10.88 6.24
C GLU A 100 -7.00 9.65 6.56
N THR A 101 -7.20 9.06 7.75
CA THR A 101 -6.60 7.76 8.09
C THR A 101 -6.93 6.72 7.03
N THR A 102 -5.95 5.96 6.59
CA THR A 102 -6.09 4.96 5.53
C THR A 102 -6.85 3.71 5.98
N PHE A 103 -7.13 2.80 5.07
CA PHE A 103 -8.01 1.65 5.29
C PHE A 103 -7.55 0.68 6.39
N GLY A 104 -6.24 0.44 6.52
CA GLY A 104 -5.70 -0.50 7.49
C GLY A 104 -5.61 -1.95 6.98
N LYS A 105 -5.21 -2.16 5.73
CA LYS A 105 -4.98 -3.50 5.19
C LYS A 105 -3.50 -3.86 5.23
N GLY A 106 -3.05 -4.37 6.38
CA GLY A 106 -1.69 -4.84 6.59
C GLY A 106 -1.46 -6.32 6.33
N SER A 107 -2.48 -7.08 5.94
CA SER A 107 -2.37 -8.53 5.75
C SER A 107 -1.78 -8.93 4.40
N VAL A 108 -0.85 -9.88 4.43
CA VAL A 108 -0.30 -10.57 3.25
C VAL A 108 -1.12 -11.82 2.97
N GLN A 109 -1.67 -11.93 1.78
CA GLN A 109 -2.48 -13.07 1.37
C GLN A 109 -1.79 -13.81 0.24
N MET A 110 -1.67 -15.14 0.40
CA MET A 110 -1.15 -16.04 -0.62
C MET A 110 -2.27 -16.93 -1.14
N LEU A 111 -2.23 -17.18 -2.45
CA LEU A 111 -3.12 -18.12 -3.11
C LEU A 111 -2.38 -19.44 -3.30
N PHE A 112 -2.95 -20.51 -2.78
CA PHE A 112 -2.43 -21.86 -2.93
C PHE A 112 -3.36 -22.65 -3.87
N ASP A 113 -2.79 -23.22 -4.91
CA ASP A 113 -3.52 -24.16 -5.77
C ASP A 113 -3.64 -25.51 -5.07
N ILE A 114 -4.86 -25.95 -4.81
CA ILE A 114 -5.15 -27.25 -4.20
C ILE A 114 -5.83 -28.11 -5.25
N LYS A 115 -5.33 -29.35 -5.42
CA LYS A 115 -6.06 -30.38 -6.17
C LYS A 115 -7.26 -30.83 -5.35
N ALA A 116 -8.47 -30.68 -5.88
CA ALA A 116 -9.66 -31.17 -5.21
C ALA A 116 -9.58 -32.69 -5.02
N PRO A 117 -9.84 -33.22 -3.80
CA PRO A 117 -10.04 -34.66 -3.65
C PRO A 117 -11.30 -35.05 -4.41
N THR A 118 -11.19 -35.94 -5.38
CA THR A 118 -12.33 -36.45 -6.13
C THR A 118 -13.16 -37.35 -5.21
N PRO A 119 -14.41 -37.00 -4.81
CA PRO A 119 -15.21 -37.84 -3.96
C PRO A 119 -15.52 -39.16 -4.69
N GLY A 120 -15.21 -40.28 -4.06
CA GLY A 120 -15.71 -41.62 -4.47
C GLY A 120 -14.79 -42.44 -5.36
N ARG A 121 -13.51 -42.10 -5.52
CA ARG A 121 -12.58 -42.95 -6.25
C ARG A 121 -11.47 -43.53 -5.36
N GLY A 122 -11.45 -44.87 -5.33
CA GLY A 122 -10.39 -45.66 -4.69
C GLY A 122 -9.02 -45.38 -5.33
N THR A 123 -7.95 -45.86 -4.69
CA THR A 123 -6.53 -45.66 -4.95
C THR A 123 -6.01 -46.16 -6.34
N GLY A 124 -6.74 -45.94 -7.44
CA GLY A 124 -6.31 -46.29 -8.79
C GLY A 124 -5.90 -45.07 -9.61
N PRO A 125 -4.98 -45.23 -10.63
CA PRO A 125 -4.65 -44.14 -11.51
C PRO A 125 -5.85 -43.76 -12.36
N VAL A 126 -6.43 -42.59 -12.13
CA VAL A 126 -7.56 -42.09 -12.88
C VAL A 126 -7.16 -40.90 -13.70
N ALA A 127 -7.31 -41.05 -15.03
CA ALA A 127 -7.43 -39.95 -15.95
C ALA A 127 -8.71 -39.16 -15.62
N GLY A 128 -8.64 -38.22 -14.70
CA GLY A 128 -9.62 -37.18 -14.45
C GLY A 128 -9.17 -35.92 -15.13
N ASN A 129 -10.08 -35.14 -15.70
CA ASN A 129 -9.78 -33.82 -16.26
C ASN A 129 -8.97 -33.03 -15.25
N ASP A 130 -7.76 -32.64 -15.64
CA ASP A 130 -6.76 -31.88 -14.82
C ASP A 130 -7.19 -30.44 -14.51
N ASP A 131 -8.44 -30.06 -14.76
CA ASP A 131 -8.90 -28.68 -14.78
C ASP A 131 -9.66 -28.22 -13.52
N GLU A 132 -9.96 -29.07 -12.55
CA GLU A 132 -10.54 -28.60 -11.27
C GLU A 132 -9.45 -28.20 -10.28
N ARG A 133 -8.94 -26.99 -10.44
CA ARG A 133 -8.06 -26.36 -9.46
C ARG A 133 -8.89 -25.54 -8.46
N LEU A 134 -8.77 -25.85 -7.20
CA LEU A 134 -9.32 -25.04 -6.11
C LEU A 134 -8.24 -24.07 -5.63
N GLY A 135 -8.59 -22.80 -5.53
CA GLY A 135 -7.71 -21.79 -4.94
C GLY A 135 -7.99 -21.64 -3.43
N LEU A 136 -7.00 -21.89 -2.58
CA LEU A 136 -7.07 -21.56 -1.16
C LEU A 136 -6.33 -20.26 -0.91
N LYS A 137 -7.05 -19.22 -0.47
CA LYS A 137 -6.50 -17.93 -0.10
C LYS A 137 -6.29 -17.86 1.41
N LEU A 138 -5.03 -17.76 1.83
CA LEU A 138 -4.67 -17.69 3.25
C LEU A 138 -3.88 -16.41 3.55
N THR A 139 -4.14 -15.84 4.73
CA THR A 139 -3.28 -14.81 5.31
C THR A 139 -2.09 -15.47 5.97
N THR A 140 -0.87 -15.15 5.51
CA THR A 140 0.38 -15.80 5.95
C THR A 140 1.29 -14.88 6.72
N ALA A 141 1.15 -13.56 6.56
CA ALA A 141 1.99 -12.56 7.19
C ALA A 141 1.27 -11.21 7.31
N GLN A 142 1.91 -10.27 8.00
CA GLN A 142 1.49 -8.87 8.07
C GLN A 142 2.63 -7.98 7.61
N TYR A 143 2.29 -6.86 6.98
CA TYR A 143 3.21 -5.77 6.69
C TYR A 143 3.34 -4.87 7.91
N LEU A 144 4.58 -4.46 8.17
CA LEU A 144 4.91 -3.40 9.11
C LEU A 144 5.56 -2.26 8.34
N THR A 145 5.16 -1.04 8.62
CA THR A 145 5.82 0.17 8.12
C THR A 145 7.07 0.47 8.95
N PRO A 146 7.96 1.38 8.52
CA PRO A 146 9.20 1.69 9.26
C PRO A 146 8.92 1.98 10.73
N GLY A 147 9.80 1.47 11.61
CA GLY A 147 9.62 1.48 13.06
C GLY A 147 8.78 0.31 13.58
N ASP A 148 8.58 -0.73 12.75
CA ASP A 148 7.80 -1.95 13.06
C ASP A 148 6.32 -1.65 13.43
N LEU A 149 5.76 -0.62 12.80
CA LEU A 149 4.40 -0.18 13.05
C LEU A 149 3.41 -0.98 12.19
N SER A 150 2.49 -1.69 12.86
CA SER A 150 1.41 -2.41 12.18
C SER A 150 0.35 -1.43 11.67
N ILE A 151 -0.05 -1.61 10.42
CA ILE A 151 -1.16 -0.89 9.80
C ILE A 151 -2.47 -1.70 9.82
N GLN A 152 -2.43 -2.96 10.26
CA GLN A 152 -3.59 -3.84 10.22
C GLN A 152 -4.71 -3.36 11.15
N GLY A 153 -5.83 -2.97 10.56
CA GLY A 153 -7.03 -2.48 11.26
C GLY A 153 -6.94 -1.05 11.78
N VAL A 154 -5.76 -0.40 11.68
CA VAL A 154 -5.54 0.98 12.17
C VAL A 154 -5.20 1.96 11.04
N GLY A 155 -4.63 1.48 9.95
CA GLY A 155 -4.20 2.32 8.83
C GLY A 155 -2.96 3.19 9.13
N VAL A 156 -2.66 4.07 8.18
CA VAL A 156 -1.67 5.13 8.33
C VAL A 156 -2.42 6.42 8.66
N THR A 157 -2.20 6.95 9.87
CA THR A 157 -2.73 8.26 10.26
C THR A 157 -1.92 9.35 9.56
N PRO A 158 -2.54 10.31 8.87
CA PRO A 158 -1.83 11.39 8.20
C PRO A 158 -1.12 12.34 9.20
N ASP A 159 -0.15 13.11 8.71
CA ASP A 159 0.49 14.19 9.48
C ASP A 159 -0.42 15.41 9.59
N ILE A 160 -1.19 15.65 8.53
CA ILE A 160 -2.21 16.70 8.49
C ILE A 160 -3.55 16.03 8.18
N GLU A 161 -4.41 15.96 9.18
CA GLU A 161 -5.74 15.41 9.03
C GLU A 161 -6.66 16.41 8.33
N MET A 162 -7.38 15.93 7.32
CA MET A 162 -8.35 16.71 6.55
C MET A 162 -9.75 16.15 6.75
N ILE A 163 -10.66 17.01 7.14
CA ILE A 163 -12.08 16.65 7.22
C ILE A 163 -12.70 16.84 5.84
N PRO A 164 -13.31 15.80 5.25
CA PRO A 164 -13.96 15.94 3.95
C PRO A 164 -15.15 16.91 4.03
N LEU A 165 -15.17 17.89 3.14
CA LEU A 165 -16.22 18.86 3.04
C LEU A 165 -16.93 18.72 1.68
N ARG A 166 -18.26 18.68 1.69
CA ARG A 166 -19.05 18.78 0.47
C ARG A 166 -19.63 20.19 0.36
N VAL A 167 -19.22 20.93 -0.65
CA VAL A 167 -19.81 22.23 -0.98
C VAL A 167 -20.96 22.00 -1.96
N GLN A 168 -22.19 22.29 -1.53
CA GLN A 168 -23.36 22.31 -2.41
C GLN A 168 -23.69 23.76 -2.75
N LYS A 169 -23.64 24.09 -4.04
CA LYS A 169 -24.11 25.39 -4.54
C LYS A 169 -25.62 25.28 -4.74
N ARG A 170 -26.42 26.00 -3.93
CA ARG A 170 -27.82 26.25 -4.19
C ARG A 170 -27.92 27.57 -4.92
N ASP A 171 -28.98 27.75 -5.74
CA ASP A 171 -29.13 28.87 -6.68
C ASP A 171 -29.02 30.29 -6.09
N THR A 172 -28.98 30.42 -4.77
CA THR A 172 -28.84 31.73 -4.08
C THR A 172 -27.87 31.68 -2.87
N GLU A 173 -27.49 30.51 -2.35
CA GLU A 173 -26.61 30.39 -1.16
C GLU A 173 -25.69 29.20 -1.26
N THR A 174 -24.44 29.38 -0.79
CA THR A 174 -23.48 28.27 -0.66
C THR A 174 -23.60 27.69 0.74
N THR A 175 -24.02 26.42 0.85
CA THR A 175 -24.06 25.71 2.13
C THR A 175 -22.87 24.76 2.20
N ILE A 176 -22.09 24.83 3.29
CA ILE A 176 -20.99 23.92 3.60
C ILE A 176 -21.48 22.94 4.65
N SER A 177 -21.37 21.62 4.40
CA SER A 177 -21.72 20.60 5.36
C SER A 177 -20.52 19.67 5.64
N LEU A 178 -20.32 19.34 6.91
CA LEU A 178 -19.42 18.29 7.34
C LEU A 178 -20.05 16.92 7.03
N GLN A 179 -19.28 15.99 6.55
CA GLN A 179 -19.68 14.59 6.34
C GLN A 179 -19.03 13.69 7.38
#